data_d35bb25385778798fd4860de88106a3d
#
_entry.id   d35bb25385778798fd4860de88106a3d
#
_cell.length_a   1.000
_cell.length_b   1.000
_cell.length_c   1.000
_cell.angle_alpha   90.00
_cell.angle_beta   90.00
_cell.angle_gamma   90.00
#
_symmetry.space_group_name_H-M   'P 1'
#
loop_
_entity.id
_entity.type
_entity.pdbx_description
1 polymer ?
#
loop_
_entity_poly.entity_id
_entity_poly.type
_entity_poly.pdbx_seq_one_letter_code
_entity_poly.pdbx_strand_id
1 'polypeptide(L)'
;LMVTPSHNIIQNSNIFFRKMQNQSYLIKDLLKSRLVLLPGHKAELFCLAAEEARELCIPIVTLGIGSLSERVEHGKTGFIANNNKQFSEYTLELFKNNELWTSIKNNLKEIRGSKNWLKCTKSFLIAVNESI
;
A
#
# COMPACT_ATOMS: atom_id res chain seq x y z
N LEU A 1 11.16 -0.20 -8.00
CA LEU A 1 9.95 -0.96 -8.28
C LEU A 1 10.23 -2.44 -8.07
N MET A 2 9.56 -3.06 -7.11
CA MET A 2 9.63 -4.50 -6.93
C MET A 2 8.61 -5.14 -7.88
N VAL A 3 9.07 -5.90 -8.84
CA VAL A 3 8.21 -6.63 -9.79
C VAL A 3 8.63 -8.09 -9.78
N THR A 4 7.66 -8.97 -9.60
CA THR A 4 7.84 -10.39 -9.90
C THR A 4 8.08 -10.53 -11.41
N PRO A 5 9.12 -11.23 -11.87
CA PRO A 5 9.44 -11.28 -13.28
C PRO A 5 8.33 -11.99 -14.06
N SER A 6 7.59 -11.25 -14.87
CA SER A 6 6.86 -11.77 -16.00
C SER A 6 7.76 -11.71 -17.24
N HIS A 7 7.54 -12.59 -18.20
CA HIS A 7 8.46 -12.90 -19.31
C HIS A 7 8.82 -11.74 -20.27
N ASN A 8 8.35 -10.52 -20.05
CA ASN A 8 8.66 -9.34 -20.88
C ASN A 8 9.19 -8.19 -19.99
N ILE A 9 10.46 -8.31 -19.62
CA ILE A 9 11.13 -7.27 -18.83
C ILE A 9 11.66 -6.21 -19.79
N ILE A 10 11.10 -5.01 -19.75
CA ILE A 10 11.72 -3.82 -20.37
C ILE A 10 12.95 -3.50 -19.55
N GLN A 11 14.13 -3.76 -20.09
CA GLN A 11 15.38 -3.32 -19.47
C GLN A 11 15.48 -1.79 -19.58
N ASN A 12 15.22 -1.12 -18.46
CA ASN A 12 15.43 0.32 -18.32
C ASN A 12 16.40 0.53 -17.15
N SER A 13 17.38 1.41 -17.33
CA SER A 13 18.41 1.71 -16.32
C SER A 13 17.85 2.23 -14.98
N ASN A 14 16.59 2.68 -14.97
CA ASN A 14 15.92 3.18 -13.78
C ASN A 14 14.96 2.16 -13.13
N ILE A 15 14.91 0.92 -13.64
CA ILE A 15 14.07 -0.15 -13.10
C ILE A 15 14.97 -1.23 -12.52
N PHE A 16 14.87 -1.46 -11.22
CA PHE A 16 15.61 -2.48 -10.51
C PHE A 16 14.71 -3.62 -10.10
N PHE A 17 14.99 -4.81 -10.61
CA PHE A 17 14.29 -6.03 -10.21
C PHE A 17 14.94 -6.60 -8.96
N ARG A 18 14.13 -6.86 -7.94
CA ARG A 18 14.56 -7.52 -6.71
C ARG A 18 14.10 -8.97 -6.72
N LYS A 19 15.02 -9.89 -6.43
CA LYS A 19 14.66 -11.28 -6.12
C LYS A 19 13.91 -11.31 -4.76
N MET A 20 13.17 -12.38 -4.53
CA MET A 20 12.55 -12.62 -3.22
C MET A 20 13.63 -12.56 -2.13
N GLN A 21 13.38 -11.79 -1.09
CA GLN A 21 14.33 -11.51 -0.01
C GLN A 21 13.64 -11.69 1.34
N ASN A 22 14.45 -11.77 2.38
CA ASN A 22 13.96 -11.74 3.75
C ASN A 22 13.23 -10.40 4.03
N GLN A 23 12.17 -10.44 4.83
CA GLN A 23 11.33 -9.29 5.19
C GLN A 23 12.12 -8.08 5.70
N SER A 24 13.21 -8.31 6.45
CA SER A 24 14.05 -7.23 6.96
C SER A 24 14.70 -6.38 5.85
N TYR A 25 15.06 -6.99 4.72
CA TYR A 25 15.60 -6.26 3.56
C TYR A 25 14.49 -5.52 2.80
N LEU A 26 13.32 -6.15 2.67
CA LEU A 26 12.13 -5.51 2.08
C LEU A 26 11.76 -4.25 2.85
N ILE A 27 11.68 -4.32 4.18
CA ILE A 27 11.37 -3.16 5.04
C ILE A 27 12.39 -2.03 4.84
N LYS A 28 13.69 -2.36 4.78
CA LYS A 28 14.74 -1.35 4.53
C LYS A 28 14.61 -0.67 3.17
N ASP A 29 14.21 -1.40 2.14
CA ASP A 29 13.97 -0.83 0.81
C ASP A 29 12.69 0.01 0.78
N LEU A 30 11.61 -0.46 1.41
CA LEU A 30 10.36 0.29 1.55
C LEU A 30 10.56 1.61 2.29
N LEU A 31 11.32 1.62 3.38
CA LEU A 31 11.61 2.85 4.14
C LEU A 31 12.35 3.93 3.32
N LYS A 32 13.03 3.55 2.25
CA LYS A 32 13.67 4.48 1.29
C LYS A 32 12.72 4.90 0.17
N SER A 33 11.57 4.25 0.06
CA SER A 33 10.61 4.51 -1.02
C SER A 33 9.74 5.72 -0.68
N ARG A 34 9.46 6.56 -1.67
CA ARG A 34 8.56 7.70 -1.52
C ARG A 34 7.09 7.26 -1.53
N LEU A 35 6.76 6.26 -2.34
CA LEU A 35 5.42 5.70 -2.47
C LEU A 35 5.49 4.24 -2.94
N VAL A 36 4.40 3.51 -2.77
CA VAL A 36 4.23 2.13 -3.22
C VAL A 36 3.12 2.07 -4.26
N LEU A 37 3.38 1.37 -5.36
CA LEU A 37 2.42 1.17 -6.44
C LEU A 37 1.87 -0.25 -6.37
N LEU A 38 0.58 -0.37 -6.12
CA LEU A 38 -0.14 -1.64 -6.02
C LEU A 38 -1.35 -1.61 -6.96
N PRO A 39 -1.21 -1.99 -8.24
CA PRO A 39 -2.35 -2.03 -9.16
C PRO A 39 -3.51 -2.87 -8.63
N GLY A 40 -3.20 -3.98 -7.99
CA GLY A 40 -4.19 -4.91 -7.43
C GLY A 40 -4.49 -6.08 -8.35
N HIS A 41 -5.12 -7.10 -7.78
CA HIS A 41 -5.58 -8.30 -8.48
C HIS A 41 -6.91 -8.76 -7.88
N LYS A 42 -7.83 -9.27 -8.71
CA LYS A 42 -9.18 -9.68 -8.28
C LYS A 42 -9.18 -10.79 -7.21
N ALA A 43 -8.15 -11.63 -7.20
CA ALA A 43 -7.98 -12.68 -6.20
C ALA A 43 -7.22 -12.23 -4.95
N GLU A 44 -6.87 -10.95 -4.83
CA GLU A 44 -6.22 -10.39 -3.65
C GLU A 44 -7.24 -10.22 -2.53
N LEU A 45 -7.19 -11.05 -1.50
CA LEU A 45 -8.16 -11.05 -0.40
C LEU A 45 -7.77 -10.11 0.75
N PHE A 46 -6.49 -9.85 0.94
CA PHE A 46 -6.04 -9.05 2.08
C PHE A 46 -5.00 -7.99 1.75
N CYS A 47 -4.03 -8.28 0.89
CA CYS A 47 -2.88 -7.45 0.52
C CYS A 47 -1.98 -7.05 1.70
N LEU A 48 -1.13 -7.98 2.15
CA LEU A 48 -0.12 -7.72 3.20
C LEU A 48 0.80 -6.56 2.83
N ALA A 49 1.19 -6.42 1.56
CA ALA A 49 2.05 -5.33 1.09
C ALA A 49 1.42 -3.94 1.33
N ALA A 50 0.09 -3.82 1.23
CA ALA A 50 -0.61 -2.58 1.55
C ALA A 50 -0.58 -2.29 3.05
N GLU A 51 -0.77 -3.29 3.90
CA GLU A 51 -0.69 -3.12 5.35
C GLU A 51 0.74 -2.79 5.81
N GLU A 52 1.76 -3.42 5.23
CA GLU A 52 3.17 -3.10 5.49
C GLU A 52 3.50 -1.65 5.11
N ALA A 53 3.07 -1.20 3.91
CA ALA A 53 3.26 0.19 3.47
C ALA A 53 2.54 1.17 4.41
N ARG A 54 1.31 0.86 4.85
CA ARG A 54 0.55 1.67 5.80
C ARG A 54 1.28 1.80 7.14
N GLU A 55 1.75 0.70 7.72
CA GLU A 55 2.48 0.69 8.99
C GLU A 55 3.84 1.41 8.90
N LEU A 56 4.45 1.43 7.73
CA LEU A 56 5.66 2.20 7.43
C LEU A 56 5.38 3.66 7.06
N CYS A 57 4.12 4.08 7.06
CA CYS A 57 3.65 5.42 6.68
C CYS A 57 4.08 5.80 5.25
N ILE A 58 3.96 4.87 4.31
CA ILE A 58 4.29 5.08 2.90
C ILE A 58 2.99 5.18 2.10
N PRO A 59 2.75 6.30 1.39
CA PRO A 59 1.57 6.45 0.54
C PRO A 59 1.46 5.38 -0.54
N ILE A 60 0.23 4.94 -0.82
CA ILE A 60 -0.07 3.91 -1.83
C ILE A 60 -0.85 4.54 -2.98
N VAL A 61 -0.52 4.16 -4.22
CA VAL A 61 -1.38 4.36 -5.39
C VAL A 61 -1.85 3.01 -5.89
N THR A 62 -3.16 2.86 -6.06
CA THR A 62 -3.80 1.59 -6.45
C THR A 62 -4.92 1.82 -7.48
N LEU A 63 -5.31 0.75 -8.18
CA LEU A 63 -6.55 0.71 -8.97
C LEU A 63 -7.77 0.27 -8.13
N GLY A 64 -7.59 0.01 -6.83
CA GLY A 64 -8.67 -0.41 -5.95
C GLY A 64 -9.23 -1.81 -6.28
N ILE A 65 -8.48 -2.64 -6.98
CA ILE A 65 -8.90 -3.99 -7.37
C ILE A 65 -8.66 -4.95 -6.20
N GLY A 66 -9.63 -5.83 -5.95
CA GLY A 66 -9.60 -6.76 -4.82
C GLY A 66 -9.71 -6.01 -3.48
N SER A 67 -9.01 -6.46 -2.47
CA SER A 67 -9.02 -5.88 -1.13
C SER A 67 -8.40 -4.47 -1.03
N LEU A 68 -7.76 -3.97 -2.06
CA LEU A 68 -7.07 -2.68 -2.04
C LEU A 68 -8.03 -1.48 -1.90
N SER A 69 -9.30 -1.62 -2.34
CA SER A 69 -10.34 -0.62 -2.10
C SER A 69 -10.66 -0.41 -0.61
N GLU A 70 -10.40 -1.42 0.22
CA GLU A 70 -10.61 -1.38 1.68
C GLU A 70 -9.34 -0.97 2.45
N ARG A 71 -8.17 -1.01 1.80
CA ARG A 71 -6.87 -0.73 2.42
C ARG A 71 -6.42 0.71 2.26
N VAL A 72 -6.91 1.38 1.22
CA VAL A 72 -6.53 2.75 0.89
C VAL A 72 -7.74 3.66 1.02
N GLU A 73 -7.65 4.68 1.84
CA GLU A 73 -8.61 5.77 1.93
C GLU A 73 -8.19 6.87 0.94
N HIS A 74 -8.98 7.03 -0.14
CA HIS A 74 -8.64 7.93 -1.24
C HIS A 74 -8.43 9.38 -0.79
N GLY A 75 -7.31 9.97 -1.15
CA GLY A 75 -6.93 11.34 -0.78
C GLY A 75 -6.41 11.50 0.65
N LYS A 76 -6.50 10.45 1.50
CA LYS A 76 -6.10 10.52 2.90
C LYS A 76 -4.89 9.64 3.22
N THR A 77 -4.90 8.38 2.80
CA THR A 77 -3.79 7.44 3.02
C THR A 77 -3.08 7.03 1.74
N GLY A 78 -3.60 7.45 0.61
CA GLY A 78 -3.10 7.17 -0.73
C GLY A 78 -4.15 7.54 -1.77
N PHE A 79 -4.01 7.01 -2.99
CA PHE A 79 -4.94 7.27 -4.08
C PHE A 79 -5.47 5.97 -4.70
N ILE A 80 -6.78 5.95 -4.95
CA ILE A 80 -7.45 4.91 -5.73
C ILE A 80 -7.78 5.52 -7.09
N ALA A 81 -7.22 4.94 -8.15
CA ALA A 81 -7.39 5.38 -9.53
C ALA A 81 -8.44 4.50 -10.24
N ASN A 82 -9.25 5.11 -11.10
CA ASN A 82 -10.29 4.40 -11.87
C ASN A 82 -9.75 3.75 -13.16
N ASN A 83 -8.55 4.12 -13.58
CA ASN A 83 -7.90 3.61 -14.78
C ASN A 83 -6.38 3.87 -14.76
N ASN A 84 -5.66 3.28 -15.73
CA ASN A 84 -4.20 3.38 -15.80
C ASN A 84 -3.71 4.83 -16.01
N LYS A 85 -4.45 5.68 -16.71
CA LYS A 85 -4.08 7.08 -16.90
C LYS A 85 -4.08 7.80 -15.55
N GLN A 86 -5.17 7.70 -14.82
CA GLN A 86 -5.32 8.31 -13.50
C GLN A 86 -4.32 7.73 -12.47
N PHE A 87 -4.02 6.43 -12.57
CA PHE A 87 -2.98 5.78 -11.75
C PHE A 87 -1.61 6.45 -11.97
N SER A 88 -1.25 6.73 -13.24
CA SER A 88 -0.02 7.42 -13.57
C SER A 88 -0.03 8.88 -13.12
N GLU A 89 -1.15 9.58 -13.26
CA GLU A 89 -1.32 10.97 -12.82
C GLU A 89 -1.14 11.11 -11.30
N TYR A 90 -1.81 10.30 -10.50
CA TYR A 90 -1.66 10.29 -9.03
C TYR A 90 -0.25 9.90 -8.60
N THR A 91 0.38 8.96 -9.31
CA THR A 91 1.77 8.58 -9.06
C THR A 91 2.70 9.78 -9.23
N LEU A 92 2.57 10.51 -10.35
CA LEU A 92 3.39 11.68 -10.62
C LEU A 92 3.10 12.83 -9.67
N GLU A 93 1.84 13.03 -9.29
CA GLU A 93 1.44 14.06 -8.34
C GLU A 93 2.08 13.82 -6.97
N LEU A 94 1.95 12.63 -6.40
CA LEU A 94 2.59 12.26 -5.13
C LEU A 94 4.12 12.31 -5.21
N PHE A 95 4.69 12.01 -6.38
CA PHE A 95 6.12 12.07 -6.56
C PHE A 95 6.66 13.50 -6.58
N LYS A 96 5.93 14.46 -7.17
CA LYS A 96 6.36 15.84 -7.38
C LYS A 96 5.89 16.80 -6.27
N ASN A 97 4.71 16.58 -5.71
CA ASN A 97 4.11 17.46 -4.70
C ASN A 97 4.50 17.04 -3.29
N ASN A 98 5.45 17.75 -2.69
CA ASN A 98 5.94 17.48 -1.35
C ASN A 98 4.90 17.77 -0.26
N GLU A 99 4.06 18.78 -0.43
CA GLU A 99 3.04 19.14 0.54
C GLU A 99 1.97 18.06 0.64
N LEU A 100 1.45 17.62 -0.51
CA LEU A 100 0.49 16.53 -0.59
C LEU A 100 1.06 15.23 -0.02
N TRP A 101 2.30 14.88 -0.40
CA TRP A 101 2.97 13.70 0.12
C TRP A 101 3.12 13.75 1.64
N THR A 102 3.52 14.90 2.19
CA THR A 102 3.69 15.09 3.64
C THR A 102 2.36 15.00 4.37
N SER A 103 1.30 15.58 3.81
CA SER A 103 -0.07 15.49 4.35
C SER A 103 -0.53 14.04 4.47
N ILE A 104 -0.43 13.26 3.39
CA ILE A 104 -0.81 11.84 3.39
C ILE A 104 0.05 11.04 4.37
N LYS A 105 1.36 11.29 4.42
CA LYS A 105 2.26 10.63 5.35
C LYS A 105 1.89 10.93 6.82
N ASN A 106 1.47 12.14 7.14
CA ASN A 106 1.02 12.49 8.48
C ASN A 106 -0.29 11.80 8.84
N ASN A 107 -1.25 11.73 7.93
CA ASN A 107 -2.49 10.96 8.14
C ASN A 107 -2.18 9.46 8.41
N LEU A 108 -1.22 8.89 7.69
CA LEU A 108 -0.77 7.52 7.91
C LEU A 108 -0.15 7.33 9.31
N LYS A 109 0.63 8.31 9.80
CA LYS A 109 1.18 8.27 11.16
C LYS A 109 0.11 8.27 12.24
N GLU A 110 -0.99 9.00 12.05
CA GLU A 110 -2.11 9.04 13.01
C GLU A 110 -2.81 7.69 13.16
N ILE A 111 -2.91 6.92 12.07
CA ILE A 111 -3.57 5.62 12.08
C ILE A 111 -2.62 4.44 12.32
N ARG A 112 -1.31 4.69 12.35
CA ARG A 112 -0.29 3.68 12.58
C ARG A 112 -0.53 2.92 13.89
N GLY A 113 -0.41 1.58 13.86
CA GLY A 113 -0.65 0.73 15.02
C GLY A 113 -2.10 0.68 15.50
N SER A 114 -3.04 1.32 14.77
CA SER A 114 -4.47 1.28 15.12
C SER A 114 -5.07 -0.11 15.00
N LYS A 115 -4.57 -0.92 14.08
CA LYS A 115 -4.96 -2.31 13.87
C LYS A 115 -3.90 -3.23 14.48
N ASN A 116 -4.22 -3.95 15.53
CA ASN A 116 -3.35 -4.94 16.14
C ASN A 116 -4.16 -6.16 16.59
N TRP A 117 -3.46 -7.28 16.82
CA TRP A 117 -4.08 -8.54 17.17
C TRP A 117 -5.01 -8.44 18.39
N LEU A 118 -4.63 -7.70 19.41
CA LEU A 118 -5.45 -7.54 20.61
C LEU A 118 -6.79 -6.85 20.31
N LYS A 119 -6.78 -5.81 19.48
CA LYS A 119 -8.01 -5.11 19.06
C LYS A 119 -8.87 -6.03 18.19
N CYS A 120 -8.27 -6.73 17.23
CA CYS A 120 -8.98 -7.69 16.39
C CYS A 120 -9.65 -8.80 17.22
N THR A 121 -8.92 -9.37 18.18
CA THR A 121 -9.46 -10.40 19.07
C THR A 121 -10.62 -9.87 19.93
N LYS A 122 -10.49 -8.67 20.49
CA LYS A 122 -11.58 -8.05 21.26
C LYS A 122 -12.82 -7.81 20.40
N SER A 123 -12.66 -7.27 19.19
CA SER A 123 -13.79 -7.05 18.27
C SER A 123 -14.46 -8.38 17.88
N PHE A 124 -13.68 -9.42 17.64
CA PHE A 124 -14.20 -10.74 17.33
C PHE A 124 -15.01 -11.34 18.51
N LEU A 125 -14.49 -11.25 19.74
CA LEU A 125 -15.16 -11.74 20.93
C LEU A 125 -16.48 -10.99 21.19
N ILE A 126 -16.53 -9.68 20.96
CA ILE A 126 -17.75 -8.88 21.06
C ILE A 126 -18.78 -9.39 20.05
N ALA A 127 -18.40 -9.52 18.78
CA ALA A 127 -19.29 -9.97 17.72
C ALA A 127 -19.85 -11.39 17.98
N VAL A 128 -19.04 -12.31 18.53
CA VAL A 128 -19.51 -13.64 18.91
C VAL A 128 -20.50 -13.58 20.07
N ASN A 129 -20.24 -12.77 21.11
CA ASN A 129 -21.13 -12.66 22.25
C ASN A 129 -22.46 -11.96 21.92
N GLU A 130 -22.49 -11.07 20.95
CA GLU A 130 -23.72 -10.42 20.47
C GLU A 130 -24.56 -11.33 19.54
N SER A 131 -23.98 -12.45 19.09
CA SER A 131 -24.62 -13.42 18.17
C SER A 131 -25.25 -14.61 18.89
N ILE A 132 -25.07 -14.72 20.21
CA ILE A 132 -25.63 -15.74 21.09
C ILE A 132 -26.80 -15.16 21.89
#